data_824248fdcb3587f485d7b7d76e8cf1eb
#
_entry.id   824248fdcb3587f485d7b7d76e8cf1eb
#
_cell.length_a   1.000
_cell.length_b   1.000
_cell.length_c   1.000
_cell.angle_alpha   90.00
_cell.angle_beta   90.00
_cell.angle_gamma   90.00
#
_symmetry.space_group_name_H-M   'P 1'
#
loop_
_entity.id
_entity.type
_entity.pdbx_description
1 polymer ?
#
loop_
_entity_poly.entity_id
_entity_poly.type
_entity_poly.pdbx_seq_one_letter_code
_entity_poly.pdbx_strand_id
1 'polypeptide(L)'
;MDLQNEMIDNLVAFFNETGVSHMDFDGHEGAYSTGYGDASKDYFALRFLEGVNHMVVNGTSQSSHFYWHLNTYMNWGEPWYGGMRESQNEIRFNNQATLERNYQPNMLGWFWYQAGTTLEEMEWMLARAAGWNAGYALVVHPGAIDRNPNTAKVIEAIRT
;
A
#
# COMPACT_ATOMS: atom_id res chain seq x y z
N MET A 1 3.22 -21.74 -14.86
CA MET A 1 4.58 -21.27 -14.51
C MET A 1 5.21 -20.46 -15.64
N ASP A 2 5.16 -20.88 -16.91
CA ASP A 2 5.84 -20.16 -18.00
C ASP A 2 5.35 -18.73 -18.20
N LEU A 3 4.04 -18.51 -18.25
CA LEU A 3 3.47 -17.16 -18.32
C LEU A 3 3.83 -16.31 -17.10
N GLN A 4 3.82 -16.89 -15.91
CA GLN A 4 4.21 -16.17 -14.70
C GLN A 4 5.68 -15.74 -14.75
N ASN A 5 6.57 -16.61 -15.23
CA ASN A 5 7.97 -16.28 -15.40
C ASN A 5 8.16 -15.14 -16.41
N GLU A 6 7.48 -15.21 -17.56
CA GLU A 6 7.53 -14.15 -18.56
C GLU A 6 7.04 -12.79 -18.00
N MET A 7 5.98 -12.81 -17.22
CA MET A 7 5.49 -11.59 -16.56
C MET A 7 6.52 -11.03 -15.57
N ILE A 8 7.13 -11.89 -14.75
CA ILE A 8 8.15 -11.50 -13.79
C ILE A 8 9.37 -10.91 -14.51
N ASP A 9 9.87 -11.59 -15.53
CA ASP A 9 11.05 -11.18 -16.28
C ASP A 9 10.84 -9.82 -16.97
N ASN A 10 9.65 -9.59 -17.55
CA ASN A 10 9.29 -8.30 -18.12
C ASN A 10 9.19 -7.18 -17.07
N LEU A 11 8.62 -7.49 -15.90
CA LEU A 11 8.51 -6.53 -14.82
C LEU A 11 9.89 -6.18 -14.25
N VAL A 12 10.74 -7.16 -14.04
CA VAL A 12 12.13 -6.98 -13.60
C VAL A 12 12.92 -6.13 -14.59
N ALA A 13 12.80 -6.41 -15.89
CA ALA A 13 13.45 -5.63 -16.93
C ALA A 13 12.98 -4.16 -16.89
N PHE A 14 11.68 -3.92 -16.77
CA PHE A 14 11.11 -2.58 -16.64
C PHE A 14 11.67 -1.83 -15.41
N PHE A 15 11.70 -2.47 -14.24
CA PHE A 15 12.23 -1.85 -13.03
C PHE A 15 13.72 -1.52 -13.16
N ASN A 16 14.51 -2.44 -13.71
CA ASN A 16 15.94 -2.26 -13.90
C ASN A 16 16.28 -1.17 -14.93
N GLU A 17 15.43 -1.01 -15.95
CA GLU A 17 15.61 0.01 -16.99
C GLU A 17 15.19 1.40 -16.50
N THR A 18 14.10 1.48 -15.76
CA THR A 18 13.49 2.77 -15.36
C THR A 18 13.97 3.27 -14.00
N GLY A 19 14.50 2.41 -13.14
CA GLY A 19 14.88 2.76 -11.77
C GLY A 19 13.68 2.99 -10.84
N VAL A 20 12.48 2.54 -11.21
CA VAL A 20 11.31 2.58 -10.31
C VAL A 20 11.62 1.81 -9.04
N SER A 21 11.42 2.44 -7.88
CA SER A 21 11.81 1.90 -6.58
C SER A 21 10.64 1.65 -5.62
N HIS A 22 9.43 1.62 -6.14
CA HIS A 22 8.23 1.30 -5.36
C HIS A 22 7.35 0.29 -6.11
N MET A 23 6.88 -0.72 -5.38
CA MET A 23 5.96 -1.74 -5.89
C MET A 23 4.94 -2.13 -4.83
N ASP A 24 3.67 -2.08 -5.16
CA ASP A 24 2.59 -2.65 -4.36
C ASP A 24 2.09 -3.95 -4.98
N PHE A 25 2.14 -5.03 -4.22
CA PHE A 25 1.58 -6.32 -4.59
C PHE A 25 0.11 -6.38 -4.17
N ASP A 26 -0.75 -5.72 -4.95
CA ASP A 26 -2.19 -5.74 -4.76
C ASP A 26 -2.84 -6.88 -5.54
N GLY A 27 -3.96 -7.41 -5.02
CA GLY A 27 -4.72 -8.47 -5.70
C GLY A 27 -4.03 -9.83 -5.73
N HIS A 28 -2.98 -10.04 -4.96
CA HIS A 28 -2.27 -11.32 -4.88
C HIS A 28 -3.15 -12.50 -4.44
N GLU A 29 -4.25 -12.24 -3.76
CA GLU A 29 -5.28 -13.23 -3.43
C GLU A 29 -5.86 -13.90 -4.68
N GLY A 30 -5.81 -13.26 -5.83
CA GLY A 30 -6.18 -13.86 -7.10
C GLY A 30 -5.36 -15.11 -7.45
N ALA A 31 -4.16 -15.28 -6.90
CA ALA A 31 -3.34 -16.45 -7.10
C ALA A 31 -3.99 -17.73 -6.54
N TYR A 32 -4.88 -17.64 -5.58
CA TYR A 32 -5.63 -18.79 -5.05
C TYR A 32 -6.46 -19.50 -6.12
N SER A 33 -6.96 -18.78 -7.12
CA SER A 33 -7.73 -19.35 -8.22
C SER A 33 -6.89 -20.13 -9.23
N THR A 34 -5.56 -20.00 -9.17
CA THR A 34 -4.65 -20.71 -10.10
C THR A 34 -4.38 -22.16 -9.73
N GLY A 35 -4.82 -22.60 -8.55
CA GLY A 35 -4.51 -23.92 -8.00
C GLY A 35 -3.15 -24.04 -7.30
N TYR A 36 -2.31 -23.01 -7.35
CA TYR A 36 -1.00 -23.00 -6.68
C TYR A 36 -1.02 -22.18 -5.36
N GLY A 37 -2.09 -21.42 -5.11
CA GLY A 37 -2.30 -20.71 -3.88
C GLY A 37 -1.14 -19.79 -3.46
N ASP A 38 -0.76 -19.87 -2.19
CA ASP A 38 0.33 -19.08 -1.64
C ASP A 38 1.67 -19.30 -2.36
N ALA A 39 1.96 -20.52 -2.80
CA ALA A 39 3.22 -20.80 -3.48
C ALA A 39 3.42 -19.99 -4.78
N SER A 40 2.34 -19.72 -5.53
CA SER A 40 2.40 -18.88 -6.73
C SER A 40 2.72 -17.43 -6.40
N LYS A 41 2.08 -16.93 -5.37
CA LYS A 41 2.21 -15.56 -4.87
C LYS A 41 3.63 -15.32 -4.30
N ASP A 42 4.09 -16.22 -3.45
CA ASP A 42 5.41 -16.13 -2.82
C ASP A 42 6.53 -16.25 -3.87
N TYR A 43 6.36 -17.16 -4.84
CA TYR A 43 7.28 -17.32 -5.97
C TYR A 43 7.39 -16.01 -6.79
N PHE A 44 6.26 -15.39 -7.10
CA PHE A 44 6.25 -14.13 -7.85
C PHE A 44 7.04 -13.04 -7.13
N ALA A 45 6.72 -12.79 -5.87
CA ALA A 45 7.36 -11.74 -5.08
C ALA A 45 8.86 -11.99 -4.91
N LEU A 46 9.25 -13.23 -4.59
CA LEU A 46 10.66 -13.60 -4.43
C LEU A 46 11.44 -13.39 -5.72
N ARG A 47 10.97 -13.95 -6.82
CA ARG A 47 11.64 -13.86 -8.12
C ARG A 47 11.77 -12.43 -8.62
N PHE A 48 10.71 -11.62 -8.41
CA PHE A 48 10.76 -10.20 -8.74
C PHE A 48 11.86 -9.48 -7.93
N LEU A 49 11.86 -9.64 -6.61
CA LEU A 49 12.83 -8.96 -5.74
C LEU A 49 14.27 -9.44 -5.97
N GLU A 50 14.48 -10.73 -6.28
CA GLU A 50 15.79 -11.26 -6.64
C GLU A 50 16.30 -10.74 -8.00
N GLY A 51 15.39 -10.46 -8.92
CA GLY A 51 15.72 -10.01 -10.27
C GLY A 51 16.03 -8.51 -10.36
N VAL A 52 15.47 -7.69 -9.46
CA VAL A 52 15.70 -6.23 -9.47
C VAL A 52 17.09 -5.90 -8.90
N ASN A 53 17.83 -5.03 -9.60
CA ASN A 53 19.23 -4.69 -9.29
C ASN A 53 19.40 -3.50 -8.32
N HIS A 54 18.32 -3.01 -7.73
CA HIS A 54 18.30 -1.90 -6.78
C HIS A 54 17.26 -2.15 -5.70
N MET A 55 17.28 -1.32 -4.65
CA MET A 55 16.32 -1.44 -3.55
C MET A 55 14.91 -1.01 -4.00
N VAL A 56 13.93 -1.85 -3.72
CA VAL A 56 12.52 -1.57 -3.94
C VAL A 56 11.79 -1.54 -2.59
N VAL A 57 11.09 -0.45 -2.34
CA VAL A 57 10.11 -0.37 -1.26
C VAL A 57 8.85 -1.07 -1.75
N ASN A 58 8.40 -2.09 -1.05
CA ASN A 58 7.26 -2.87 -1.50
C ASN A 58 6.24 -3.11 -0.40
N GLY A 59 4.99 -3.00 -0.79
CA GLY A 59 3.82 -3.30 0.02
C GLY A 59 3.10 -4.55 -0.45
N THR A 60 2.17 -5.03 0.36
CA THR A 60 1.27 -6.12 0.01
C THR A 60 -0.09 -5.92 0.63
N SER A 61 -1.14 -6.31 -0.09
CA SER A 61 -2.51 -6.32 0.40
C SER A 61 -2.77 -7.43 1.42
N GLN A 62 -1.93 -8.44 1.47
CA GLN A 62 -2.08 -9.55 2.41
C GLN A 62 -0.77 -9.87 3.13
N SER A 63 -0.87 -10.08 4.44
CA SER A 63 0.24 -10.61 5.22
C SER A 63 0.26 -12.14 5.14
N SER A 64 1.46 -12.68 4.93
CA SER A 64 1.74 -14.10 5.14
C SER A 64 3.04 -14.24 5.92
N HIS A 65 3.28 -15.42 6.45
CA HIS A 65 4.55 -15.69 7.14
C HIS A 65 5.77 -15.45 6.23
N PHE A 66 5.64 -15.79 4.97
CA PHE A 66 6.71 -15.60 3.98
C PHE A 66 6.91 -14.13 3.63
N TYR A 67 5.85 -13.36 3.46
CA TYR A 67 5.93 -11.94 3.13
C TYR A 67 6.58 -11.07 4.20
N TRP A 68 6.59 -11.51 5.44
CA TRP A 68 7.31 -10.82 6.48
C TRP A 68 8.81 -10.62 6.17
N HIS A 69 9.39 -11.51 5.39
CA HIS A 69 10.78 -11.43 4.94
C HIS A 69 10.97 -10.60 3.66
N LEU A 70 9.91 -10.38 2.90
CA LEU A 70 9.98 -9.78 1.57
C LEU A 70 9.45 -8.34 1.55
N ASN A 71 8.46 -8.03 2.37
CA ASN A 71 7.75 -6.76 2.28
C ASN A 71 8.33 -5.71 3.21
N THR A 72 8.36 -4.48 2.71
CA THR A 72 8.75 -3.30 3.49
C THR A 72 7.62 -2.85 4.39
N TYR A 73 6.36 -2.98 3.94
CA TYR A 73 5.18 -2.63 4.72
C TYR A 73 3.95 -3.44 4.27
N MET A 74 2.96 -3.47 5.15
CA MET A 74 1.67 -4.05 4.85
C MET A 74 0.69 -2.97 4.40
N ASN A 75 0.15 -3.13 3.19
CA ASN A 75 -0.76 -2.19 2.56
C ASN A 75 -2.23 -2.42 2.94
N TRP A 76 -2.51 -3.35 3.81
CA TRP A 76 -3.84 -3.66 4.26
C TRP A 76 -4.30 -2.71 5.36
N GLY A 77 -5.34 -2.02 5.15
CA GLY A 77 -5.94 -1.08 6.09
C GLY A 77 -7.06 -0.30 5.42
N GLU A 78 -7.43 -0.73 4.23
CA GLU A 78 -8.45 -0.12 3.44
C GLU A 78 -9.82 -0.23 4.12
N PRO A 79 -10.34 0.88 4.60
CA PRO A 79 -11.77 1.01 4.66
C PRO A 79 -12.20 1.35 3.25
N TRP A 80 -12.94 0.46 2.66
CA TRP A 80 -13.49 0.64 1.35
C TRP A 80 -14.35 1.91 1.29
N TYR A 81 -13.93 2.86 0.45
CA TYR A 81 -14.76 3.83 -0.23
C TYR A 81 -15.88 4.49 0.61
N GLY A 82 -15.56 5.55 1.25
CA GLY A 82 -16.52 6.40 1.97
C GLY A 82 -16.75 6.06 3.45
N GLY A 83 -16.30 4.90 3.90
CA GLY A 83 -16.40 4.48 5.30
C GLY A 83 -15.10 4.56 6.09
N MET A 84 -14.13 5.37 5.67
CA MET A 84 -12.80 5.39 6.29
C MET A 84 -12.85 5.77 7.77
N ARG A 85 -13.70 6.70 8.15
CA ARG A 85 -13.83 7.11 9.56
C ARG A 85 -14.47 6.04 10.42
N GLU A 86 -15.45 5.33 9.89
CA GLU A 86 -16.22 4.34 10.61
C GLU A 86 -15.48 3.00 10.71
N SER A 87 -14.97 2.52 9.60
CA SER A 87 -14.35 1.20 9.51
C SER A 87 -12.93 1.15 10.02
N GLN A 88 -12.22 2.25 10.02
CA GLN A 88 -10.82 2.31 10.39
C GLN A 88 -10.55 1.88 11.84
N ASN A 89 -11.40 2.28 12.76
CA ASN A 89 -11.24 1.89 14.15
C ASN A 89 -11.36 0.36 14.32
N GLU A 90 -12.34 -0.25 13.69
CA GLU A 90 -12.56 -1.71 13.74
C GLU A 90 -11.36 -2.46 13.16
N ILE A 91 -10.89 -2.05 11.99
CA ILE A 91 -9.72 -2.66 11.34
C ILE A 91 -8.49 -2.56 12.25
N ARG A 92 -8.26 -1.39 12.89
CA ARG A 92 -7.13 -1.20 13.78
C ARG A 92 -7.24 -2.00 15.07
N PHE A 93 -8.41 -2.03 15.70
CA PHE A 93 -8.61 -2.87 16.88
C PHE A 93 -8.34 -4.34 16.61
N ASN A 94 -8.71 -4.84 15.43
CA ASN A 94 -8.53 -6.24 15.09
C ASN A 94 -7.08 -6.59 14.69
N ASN A 95 -6.35 -5.67 14.06
CA ASN A 95 -5.07 -5.99 13.44
C ASN A 95 -3.85 -5.34 14.11
N GLN A 96 -4.01 -4.23 14.82
CA GLN A 96 -2.88 -3.44 15.32
C GLN A 96 -1.94 -4.24 16.23
N ALA A 97 -2.47 -5.01 17.14
CA ALA A 97 -1.66 -5.83 18.05
C ALA A 97 -0.81 -6.88 17.30
N THR A 98 -1.34 -7.41 16.20
CA THR A 98 -0.62 -8.37 15.36
C THR A 98 0.48 -7.68 14.56
N LEU A 99 0.21 -6.51 14.01
CA LEU A 99 1.19 -5.73 13.24
C LEU A 99 2.34 -5.27 14.14
N GLU A 100 2.06 -4.72 15.31
CA GLU A 100 3.07 -4.30 16.28
C GLU A 100 3.92 -5.47 16.78
N ARG A 101 3.30 -6.58 17.14
CA ARG A 101 4.02 -7.76 17.60
C ARG A 101 5.00 -8.33 16.58
N ASN A 102 4.68 -8.19 15.29
CA ASN A 102 5.49 -8.67 14.19
C ASN A 102 6.43 -7.59 13.63
N TYR A 103 6.48 -6.41 14.26
CA TYR A 103 7.28 -5.27 13.78
C TYR A 103 7.01 -4.90 12.33
N GLN A 104 5.78 -5.08 11.88
CA GLN A 104 5.40 -4.84 10.50
C GLN A 104 4.90 -3.42 10.32
N PRO A 105 5.60 -2.57 9.58
CA PRO A 105 5.05 -1.28 9.16
C PRO A 105 3.74 -1.50 8.39
N ASN A 106 2.80 -0.60 8.60
CA ASN A 106 1.48 -0.73 7.98
C ASN A 106 0.95 0.62 7.54
N MET A 107 -0.01 0.58 6.63
CA MET A 107 -0.71 1.75 6.16
C MET A 107 -2.07 1.90 6.85
N LEU A 108 -2.45 3.16 7.04
CA LEU A 108 -3.77 3.53 7.54
C LEU A 108 -4.87 3.16 6.55
N GLY A 109 -4.54 3.23 5.26
CA GLY A 109 -5.42 3.01 4.13
C GLY A 109 -5.28 4.08 3.07
N TRP A 110 -6.21 4.08 2.13
CA TRP A 110 -6.25 4.92 0.95
C TRP A 110 -7.25 6.07 1.15
N PHE A 111 -6.75 7.28 1.34
CA PHE A 111 -7.59 8.44 1.52
C PHE A 111 -7.88 9.13 0.17
N TRP A 112 -9.15 9.32 -0.14
CA TRP A 112 -9.57 9.96 -1.38
C TRP A 112 -9.50 11.47 -1.29
N TYR A 113 -8.54 12.06 -1.99
CA TYR A 113 -8.42 13.49 -2.13
C TYR A 113 -9.26 13.99 -3.31
N GLN A 114 -10.24 14.82 -3.01
CA GLN A 114 -11.21 15.35 -3.97
C GLN A 114 -11.22 16.88 -3.93
N ALA A 115 -11.89 17.50 -4.91
CA ALA A 115 -12.05 18.96 -4.97
C ALA A 115 -12.73 19.55 -3.72
N GLY A 116 -13.54 18.77 -3.02
CA GLY A 116 -14.23 19.16 -1.79
C GLY A 116 -13.54 18.72 -0.48
N THR A 117 -12.40 18.03 -0.54
CA THR A 117 -11.69 17.60 0.67
C THR A 117 -11.26 18.82 1.50
N THR A 118 -11.62 18.80 2.77
CA THR A 118 -11.32 19.89 3.71
C THR A 118 -9.97 19.71 4.37
N LEU A 119 -9.43 20.79 4.93
CA LEU A 119 -8.21 20.71 5.72
C LEU A 119 -8.42 19.86 6.98
N GLU A 120 -9.59 19.96 7.63
CA GLU A 120 -9.95 19.16 8.79
C GLU A 120 -9.93 17.64 8.51
N GLU A 121 -10.42 17.22 7.35
CA GLU A 121 -10.36 15.82 6.93
C GLU A 121 -8.92 15.34 6.77
N MET A 122 -8.05 16.17 6.23
CA MET A 122 -6.63 15.87 6.10
C MET A 122 -5.92 15.80 7.45
N GLU A 123 -6.16 16.78 8.31
CA GLU A 123 -5.60 16.79 9.68
C GLU A 123 -6.07 15.58 10.49
N TRP A 124 -7.34 15.19 10.34
CA TRP A 124 -7.87 13.98 10.95
C TRP A 124 -7.12 12.74 10.46
N MET A 125 -6.91 12.59 9.16
CA MET A 125 -6.19 11.46 8.57
C MET A 125 -4.74 11.42 9.04
N LEU A 126 -4.04 12.54 9.02
CA LEU A 126 -2.65 12.66 9.48
C LEU A 126 -2.51 12.31 10.97
N ALA A 127 -3.41 12.84 11.81
CA ALA A 127 -3.42 12.54 13.24
C ALA A 127 -3.69 11.05 13.53
N ARG A 128 -4.56 10.41 12.75
CA ARG A 128 -4.80 8.97 12.86
C ARG A 128 -3.59 8.14 12.41
N ALA A 129 -2.97 8.50 11.31
CA ALA A 129 -1.76 7.84 10.84
C ALA A 129 -0.65 7.91 11.91
N ALA A 130 -0.40 9.09 12.46
CA ALA A 130 0.56 9.27 13.53
C ALA A 130 0.19 8.49 14.79
N GLY A 131 -1.08 8.54 15.22
CA GLY A 131 -1.56 7.85 16.42
C GLY A 131 -1.49 6.32 16.35
N TRP A 132 -1.57 5.75 15.15
CA TRP A 132 -1.44 4.31 14.93
C TRP A 132 -0.05 3.89 14.44
N ASN A 133 0.90 4.81 14.38
CA ASN A 133 2.22 4.55 13.80
C ASN A 133 2.11 3.91 12.41
N ALA A 134 1.26 4.47 11.56
CA ALA A 134 0.95 3.95 10.23
C ALA A 134 1.24 4.99 9.14
N GLY A 135 1.64 4.52 7.98
CA GLY A 135 1.65 5.32 6.77
C GLY A 135 0.24 5.59 6.23
N TYR A 136 0.15 6.34 5.17
CA TYR A 136 -1.10 6.57 4.44
C TYR A 136 -0.82 6.76 2.95
N ALA A 137 -1.84 6.57 2.13
CA ALA A 137 -1.79 6.90 0.71
C ALA A 137 -2.94 7.84 0.34
N LEU A 138 -2.68 8.73 -0.61
CA LEU A 138 -3.70 9.57 -1.21
C LEU A 138 -4.07 9.05 -2.58
N VAL A 139 -5.36 8.80 -2.80
CA VAL A 139 -5.93 8.60 -4.13
C VAL A 139 -6.44 9.94 -4.62
N VAL A 140 -5.71 10.55 -5.53
CA VAL A 140 -6.01 11.90 -6.02
C VAL A 140 -6.89 11.82 -7.26
N HIS A 141 -8.11 12.33 -7.16
CA HIS A 141 -8.98 12.40 -8.33
C HIS A 141 -8.47 13.39 -9.37
N PRO A 142 -8.63 13.10 -10.67
CA PRO A 142 -8.22 14.01 -11.74
C PRO A 142 -8.75 15.44 -11.54
N GLY A 143 -7.85 16.42 -11.57
CA GLY A 143 -8.16 17.82 -11.36
C GLY A 143 -8.54 18.21 -9.92
N ALA A 144 -8.44 17.31 -8.95
CA ALA A 144 -8.71 17.65 -7.55
C ALA A 144 -7.71 18.67 -7.01
N ILE A 145 -6.45 18.53 -7.36
CA ILE A 145 -5.37 19.44 -6.95
C ILE A 145 -5.66 20.87 -7.39
N ASP A 146 -6.07 21.05 -8.64
CA ASP A 146 -6.31 22.39 -9.21
C ASP A 146 -7.60 23.03 -8.69
N ARG A 147 -8.61 22.21 -8.42
CA ARG A 147 -9.95 22.68 -8.04
C ARG A 147 -10.17 22.84 -6.55
N ASN A 148 -9.35 22.19 -5.73
CA ASN A 148 -9.49 22.32 -4.28
C ASN A 148 -8.77 23.57 -3.77
N PRO A 149 -9.48 24.55 -3.19
CA PRO A 149 -8.87 25.80 -2.71
C PRO A 149 -7.94 25.58 -1.52
N ASN A 150 -7.99 24.40 -0.88
CA ASN A 150 -7.16 24.07 0.27
C ASN A 150 -5.86 23.32 -0.12
N THR A 151 -5.63 23.01 -1.40
CA THR A 151 -4.50 22.16 -1.82
C THR A 151 -3.16 22.65 -1.26
N ALA A 152 -2.88 23.94 -1.31
CA ALA A 152 -1.61 24.47 -0.78
C ALA A 152 -1.46 24.21 0.73
N LYS A 153 -2.52 24.40 1.50
CA LYS A 153 -2.55 24.12 2.95
C LYS A 153 -2.43 22.64 3.26
N VAL A 154 -3.08 21.80 2.45
CA VAL A 154 -2.99 20.33 2.57
C VAL A 154 -1.56 19.87 2.33
N ILE A 155 -0.91 20.35 1.28
CA ILE A 155 0.49 20.02 0.99
C ILE A 155 1.41 20.47 2.14
N GLU A 156 1.17 21.64 2.71
CA GLU A 156 1.94 22.12 3.86
C GLU A 156 1.73 21.25 5.09
N ALA A 157 0.50 20.86 5.39
CA ALA A 157 0.19 19.96 6.51
C ALA A 157 0.83 18.56 6.35
N ILE A 158 0.98 18.08 5.12
CA ILE A 158 1.66 16.80 4.82
C ILE A 158 3.17 16.90 5.03
N ARG A 159 3.77 18.08 4.85
CA ARG A 159 5.22 18.29 4.96
C ARG A 159 5.72 18.46 6.39
N THR A 160 4.85 18.79 7.33
CA THR A 160 5.18 18.97 8.75
C THR A 160 5.09 17.67 9.52
#